data_2bdc9c8f8d27d01ec8eb53bcd229ea27
#
_entry.id   2bdc9c8f8d27d01ec8eb53bcd229ea27
#
_cell.length_a   1.000
_cell.length_b   1.000
_cell.length_c   1.000
_cell.angle_alpha   90.00
_cell.angle_beta   90.00
_cell.angle_gamma   90.00
#
_symmetry.space_group_name_H-M   'P 1'
#
loop_
_entity.id
_entity.type
_entity.pdbx_description
1 polymer ?
#
loop_
_entity_poly.entity_id
_entity_poly.type
_entity_poly.pdbx_seq_one_letter_code
_entity_poly.pdbx_strand_id
1 'polypeptide(L)'
;MGGGSDGDCIDNHVVTVIAGSGDSDIWLYSLQRNTLTRLTTEQGNKMGPLWTPDGKRVVYSAATRSHGMNVMWIPVDGGGAQQVLWSGSESPMLIPTSLSPDGKLLLIDRLDAGGRGFDEWVLPMAGERQAHPLLQSEFSEQWGVVSPNGFWLAYVSDETGSSEVYVQSFPELGNRVQISELGGFEPAWSRSGHELFYRTGDKVMVVPVETEKHFRAGTPQALFEDHYDYSDYDIALDGAHLLMIKGQNESSPTHLNVVLNWPEEWKRARP
;
A
#
# COMPACT_ATOMS: atom_id res chain seq x y z
N MET A 1 -15.25 -1.51 2.38
CA MET A 1 -14.39 -0.42 2.88
C MET A 1 -13.01 -0.72 2.34
N GLY A 2 -12.55 0.05 1.36
CA GLY A 2 -11.31 -0.22 0.66
C GLY A 2 -10.12 0.15 1.54
N GLY A 3 -9.24 -0.82 1.79
CA GLY A 3 -7.99 -0.60 2.48
C GLY A 3 -6.91 -0.18 1.49
N GLY A 4 -6.55 1.08 1.46
CA GLY A 4 -5.19 1.45 1.11
C GLY A 4 -4.35 1.28 2.35
N SER A 5 -3.04 1.07 2.23
CA SER A 5 -2.17 0.91 3.39
C SER A 5 -2.33 2.12 4.32
N ASP A 6 -2.84 1.91 5.53
CA ASP A 6 -2.98 2.98 6.53
C ASP A 6 -1.65 3.36 7.18
N GLY A 7 -0.55 2.72 6.73
CA GLY A 7 0.80 3.02 7.19
C GLY A 7 1.89 2.56 6.23
N ASP A 8 2.95 3.35 6.13
CA ASP A 8 4.17 3.08 5.34
C ASP A 8 5.41 3.48 6.16
N CYS A 9 6.54 2.80 5.98
CA CYS A 9 7.73 3.03 6.78
C CYS A 9 8.98 3.31 5.93
N ILE A 10 9.80 4.27 6.39
CA ILE A 10 11.13 4.56 5.85
C ILE A 10 12.11 4.83 7.00
N ASP A 11 13.28 4.23 6.96
CA ASP A 11 14.29 4.29 8.02
C ASP A 11 13.69 3.94 9.40
N ASN A 12 13.66 4.90 10.32
CA ASN A 12 13.06 4.75 11.64
C ASN A 12 11.74 5.55 11.78
N HIS A 13 11.06 5.78 10.68
CA HIS A 13 9.82 6.56 10.66
C HIS A 13 8.68 5.76 10.03
N VAL A 14 7.53 5.84 10.64
CA VAL A 14 6.26 5.29 10.13
C VAL A 14 5.31 6.45 9.89
N VAL A 15 4.70 6.51 8.72
CA VAL A 15 3.53 7.35 8.49
C VAL A 15 2.28 6.53 8.62
N THR A 16 1.24 7.09 9.24
CA THR A 16 -0.02 6.38 9.47
C THR A 16 -1.19 7.36 9.47
N VAL A 17 -2.37 6.83 9.30
CA VAL A 17 -3.63 7.56 9.47
C VAL A 17 -4.14 7.35 10.88
N ILE A 18 -4.49 8.43 11.56
CA ILE A 18 -5.17 8.37 12.85
C ILE A 18 -6.53 9.07 12.70
N ALA A 19 -7.59 8.30 12.91
CA ALA A 19 -8.96 8.78 12.89
C ALA A 19 -9.27 9.56 14.19
N GLY A 20 -9.86 10.74 14.04
CA GLY A 20 -10.40 11.54 15.13
C GLY A 20 -11.93 11.46 15.19
N SER A 21 -12.57 12.37 15.93
CA SER A 21 -14.02 12.43 16.11
C SER A 21 -14.79 13.00 14.88
N GLY A 22 -14.32 12.77 13.69
CA GLY A 22 -14.99 13.23 12.45
C GLY A 22 -14.09 13.33 11.24
N ASP A 23 -12.80 13.45 11.45
CA ASP A 23 -11.78 13.56 10.41
C ASP A 23 -10.64 12.58 10.71
N SER A 24 -9.85 12.25 9.70
CA SER A 24 -8.60 11.51 9.86
C SER A 24 -7.42 12.38 9.42
N ASP A 25 -6.27 12.18 10.05
CA ASP A 25 -5.04 12.90 9.72
C ASP A 25 -3.85 11.99 9.52
N ILE A 26 -2.88 12.49 8.75
CA ILE A 26 -1.59 11.83 8.56
C ILE A 26 -0.69 12.18 9.74
N TRP A 27 -0.11 11.16 10.34
CA TRP A 27 0.80 11.26 11.46
C TRP A 27 2.12 10.60 11.13
N LEU A 28 3.20 11.18 11.66
CA LEU A 28 4.56 10.66 11.58
C LEU A 28 4.98 10.14 12.94
N TYR A 29 5.31 8.87 13.04
CA TYR A 29 5.86 8.26 14.23
C TYR A 29 7.36 7.97 14.05
N SER A 30 8.18 8.48 14.97
CA SER A 30 9.60 8.17 15.02
C SER A 30 9.85 7.01 15.98
N LEU A 31 10.25 5.86 15.45
CA LEU A 31 10.60 4.67 16.24
C LEU A 31 11.77 4.95 17.19
N GLN A 32 12.76 5.71 16.72
CA GLN A 32 13.94 6.04 17.52
C GLN A 32 13.65 6.97 18.70
N ARG A 33 12.77 7.98 18.46
CA ARG A 33 12.45 9.02 19.45
C ARG A 33 11.21 8.69 20.27
N ASN A 34 10.44 7.70 19.86
CA ASN A 34 9.11 7.36 20.42
C ASN A 34 8.20 8.61 20.46
N THR A 35 8.15 9.34 19.34
CA THR A 35 7.37 10.58 19.22
C THR A 35 6.42 10.49 18.06
N LEU A 36 5.19 10.98 18.25
CA LEU A 36 4.15 11.08 17.27
C LEU A 36 3.94 12.54 16.89
N THR A 37 4.02 12.87 15.60
CA THR A 37 3.89 14.23 15.07
C THR A 37 2.77 14.25 14.03
N ARG A 38 1.79 15.12 14.20
CA ARG A 38 0.72 15.34 13.22
C ARG A 38 1.24 16.14 12.05
N LEU A 39 1.11 15.59 10.82
CA LEU A 39 1.56 16.25 9.59
C LEU A 39 0.44 17.08 8.95
N THR A 40 -0.82 16.64 9.03
CA THR A 40 -1.95 17.35 8.43
C THR A 40 -2.88 17.91 9.51
N THR A 41 -3.49 19.05 9.24
CA THR A 41 -4.38 19.77 10.20
C THR A 41 -5.68 20.24 9.55
N GLU A 42 -5.80 20.15 8.23
CA GLU A 42 -6.99 20.57 7.51
C GLU A 42 -8.11 19.57 7.69
N GLN A 43 -9.34 20.06 7.64
CA GLN A 43 -10.54 19.24 7.76
C GLN A 43 -10.69 18.27 6.59
N GLY A 44 -11.34 17.13 6.86
CA GLY A 44 -11.63 16.08 5.90
C GLY A 44 -10.77 14.83 6.12
N ASN A 45 -11.26 13.70 5.61
CA ASN A 45 -10.57 12.43 5.75
C ASN A 45 -9.32 12.37 4.86
N LYS A 46 -8.25 11.80 5.40
CA LYS A 46 -7.01 11.46 4.71
C LYS A 46 -6.84 9.95 4.73
N MET A 47 -6.23 9.41 3.67
CA MET A 47 -5.99 7.97 3.53
C MET A 47 -4.81 7.68 2.61
N GLY A 48 -4.29 6.44 2.67
CA GLY A 48 -3.25 5.94 1.80
C GLY A 48 -1.93 6.72 1.88
N PRO A 49 -1.35 6.96 3.07
CA PRO A 49 -0.08 7.66 3.17
C PRO A 49 1.06 6.79 2.63
N LEU A 50 1.85 7.34 1.71
CA LEU A 50 3.02 6.70 1.13
C LEU A 50 4.23 7.64 1.20
N TRP A 51 5.39 7.10 1.55
CA TRP A 51 6.65 7.82 1.44
C TRP A 51 7.05 8.01 -0.03
N THR A 52 7.57 9.18 -0.35
CA THR A 52 8.34 9.31 -1.59
C THR A 52 9.68 8.56 -1.45
N PRO A 53 10.24 7.97 -2.54
CA PRO A 53 11.47 7.17 -2.45
C PRO A 53 12.68 7.93 -1.89
N ASP A 54 12.66 9.27 -1.95
CA ASP A 54 13.69 10.14 -1.38
C ASP A 54 13.51 10.42 0.13
N GLY A 55 12.43 9.90 0.74
CA GLY A 55 12.11 10.08 2.15
C GLY A 55 11.76 11.52 2.58
N LYS A 56 11.49 12.42 1.64
CA LYS A 56 11.28 13.84 1.96
C LYS A 56 9.83 14.25 2.04
N ARG A 57 8.92 13.48 1.46
CA ARG A 57 7.50 13.78 1.42
C ARG A 57 6.66 12.54 1.67
N VAL A 58 5.44 12.80 2.07
CA VAL A 58 4.36 11.80 2.14
C VAL A 58 3.31 12.18 1.11
N VAL A 59 2.96 11.22 0.25
CA VAL A 59 1.80 11.28 -0.66
C VAL A 59 0.61 10.70 0.08
N TYR A 60 -0.57 11.25 -0.11
CA TYR A 60 -1.81 10.76 0.51
C TYR A 60 -3.02 11.27 -0.26
N SER A 61 -4.18 10.70 -0.03
CA SER A 61 -5.45 11.25 -0.50
C SER A 61 -6.16 12.04 0.56
N ALA A 62 -6.84 13.10 0.14
CA ALA A 62 -7.65 13.94 1.02
C ALA A 62 -9.01 14.24 0.40
N ALA A 63 -10.08 14.04 1.17
CA ALA A 63 -11.40 14.53 0.84
C ALA A 63 -11.46 16.04 1.09
N THR A 64 -11.98 16.80 0.13
CA THR A 64 -12.22 18.24 0.27
C THR A 64 -13.72 18.52 0.30
N ARG A 65 -14.11 19.56 1.03
CA ARG A 65 -15.54 19.91 1.20
C ARG A 65 -16.28 20.21 -0.10
N SER A 66 -15.58 20.52 -1.18
CA SER A 66 -16.18 21.05 -2.40
C SER A 66 -15.92 20.24 -3.67
N HIS A 67 -14.96 19.33 -3.72
CA HIS A 67 -14.46 18.80 -5.00
C HIS A 67 -14.07 17.31 -5.01
N GLY A 68 -14.62 16.49 -4.14
CA GLY A 68 -14.29 15.05 -4.11
C GLY A 68 -12.91 14.78 -3.50
N MET A 69 -12.22 13.75 -4.02
CA MET A 69 -10.93 13.33 -3.51
C MET A 69 -9.78 13.94 -4.32
N ASN A 70 -8.75 14.38 -3.62
CA ASN A 70 -7.50 14.83 -4.22
C ASN A 70 -6.34 13.95 -3.78
N VAL A 71 -5.39 13.71 -4.67
CA VAL A 71 -4.06 13.19 -4.32
C VAL A 71 -3.17 14.38 -3.97
N MET A 72 -2.57 14.31 -2.81
CA MET A 72 -1.78 15.37 -2.19
C MET A 72 -0.38 14.87 -1.85
N TRP A 73 0.54 15.77 -1.59
CA TRP A 73 1.76 15.48 -0.85
C TRP A 73 2.09 16.57 0.16
N ILE A 74 2.88 16.20 1.18
CA ILE A 74 3.35 17.11 2.22
C ILE A 74 4.82 16.82 2.55
N PRO A 75 5.68 17.85 2.71
CA PRO A 75 7.03 17.68 3.25
C PRO A 75 6.99 17.23 4.71
N VAL A 76 7.90 16.32 5.10
CA VAL A 76 7.94 15.78 6.47
C VAL A 76 8.81 16.59 7.43
N ASP A 77 9.62 17.50 6.90
CA ASP A 77 10.50 18.38 7.68
C ASP A 77 9.78 19.61 8.27
N GLY A 78 8.48 19.76 8.00
CA GLY A 78 7.70 20.93 8.40
C GLY A 78 8.00 22.21 7.60
N GLY A 79 8.84 22.12 6.58
CA GLY A 79 9.33 23.29 5.80
C GLY A 79 8.42 23.74 4.66
N GLY A 80 7.24 23.15 4.48
CA GLY A 80 6.39 23.48 3.35
C GLY A 80 4.90 23.19 3.54
N ALA A 81 4.07 23.85 2.74
CA ALA A 81 2.65 23.55 2.67
C ALA A 81 2.37 22.29 1.85
N GLN A 82 1.29 21.61 2.17
CA GLN A 82 0.76 20.55 1.33
C GLN A 82 0.42 21.08 -0.07
N GLN A 83 0.55 20.22 -1.07
CA GLN A 83 0.27 20.55 -2.46
C GLN A 83 -0.61 19.50 -3.10
N VAL A 84 -1.54 19.95 -3.95
CA VAL A 84 -2.35 19.05 -4.78
C VAL A 84 -1.47 18.53 -5.92
N LEU A 85 -1.39 17.21 -6.05
CA LEU A 85 -0.75 16.52 -7.17
C LEU A 85 -1.73 16.31 -8.31
N TRP A 86 -2.92 15.84 -7.97
CA TRP A 86 -3.99 15.57 -8.93
C TRP A 86 -5.36 15.64 -8.24
N SER A 87 -6.37 16.08 -8.99
CA SER A 87 -7.76 16.16 -8.52
C SER A 87 -8.61 15.17 -9.29
N GLY A 88 -9.09 14.15 -8.59
CA GLY A 88 -10.00 13.14 -9.12
C GLY A 88 -11.45 13.44 -8.78
N SER A 89 -11.95 14.61 -9.20
CA SER A 89 -13.24 15.18 -8.78
C SER A 89 -14.47 14.29 -9.00
N GLU A 90 -14.37 13.29 -9.87
CA GLU A 90 -15.50 12.38 -10.20
C GLU A 90 -15.41 11.04 -9.43
N SER A 91 -14.32 10.76 -8.73
CA SER A 91 -14.19 9.51 -7.98
C SER A 91 -14.58 9.72 -6.52
N PRO A 92 -15.42 8.85 -5.96
CA PRO A 92 -15.77 8.90 -4.53
C PRO A 92 -14.63 8.48 -3.63
N MET A 93 -13.62 7.75 -4.15
CA MET A 93 -12.45 7.30 -3.40
C MET A 93 -11.23 7.18 -4.31
N LEU A 94 -10.11 7.72 -3.84
CA LEU A 94 -8.80 7.60 -4.44
C LEU A 94 -7.84 7.17 -3.34
N ILE A 95 -7.07 6.11 -3.57
CA ILE A 95 -6.13 5.61 -2.58
C ILE A 95 -4.76 5.44 -3.26
N PRO A 96 -3.75 6.25 -2.92
CA PRO A 96 -2.39 5.96 -3.33
C PRO A 96 -1.94 4.59 -2.80
N THR A 97 -1.39 3.74 -3.65
CA THR A 97 -1.02 2.36 -3.30
C THR A 97 0.48 2.12 -3.41
N SER A 98 1.15 2.71 -4.40
CA SER A 98 2.59 2.50 -4.59
C SER A 98 3.23 3.62 -5.40
N LEU A 99 4.50 3.91 -5.12
CA LEU A 99 5.37 4.72 -5.99
C LEU A 99 6.39 3.82 -6.67
N SER A 100 6.61 4.05 -7.99
CA SER A 100 7.72 3.40 -8.67
C SER A 100 9.06 3.74 -7.96
N PRO A 101 10.05 2.83 -7.93
CA PRO A 101 11.30 3.05 -7.22
C PRO A 101 12.07 4.30 -7.66
N ASP A 102 11.88 4.73 -8.91
CA ASP A 102 12.47 5.97 -9.45
C ASP A 102 11.64 7.22 -9.15
N GLY A 103 10.50 7.08 -8.46
CA GLY A 103 9.61 8.15 -8.05
C GLY A 103 8.84 8.83 -9.19
N LYS A 104 8.82 8.24 -10.39
CA LYS A 104 8.18 8.88 -11.57
C LYS A 104 6.71 8.55 -11.74
N LEU A 105 6.26 7.43 -11.23
CA LEU A 105 4.89 6.94 -11.38
C LEU A 105 4.29 6.65 -10.01
N LEU A 106 3.10 7.18 -9.76
CA LEU A 106 2.28 6.87 -8.59
C LEU A 106 1.10 6.02 -9.02
N LEU A 107 0.91 4.89 -8.39
CA LEU A 107 -0.27 4.05 -8.54
C LEU A 107 -1.38 4.52 -7.59
N ILE A 108 -2.63 4.41 -8.05
CA ILE A 108 -3.81 4.90 -7.34
C ILE A 108 -4.97 3.96 -7.60
N ASP A 109 -5.49 3.34 -6.55
CA ASP A 109 -6.81 2.71 -6.59
C ASP A 109 -7.86 3.79 -6.75
N ARG A 110 -8.66 3.71 -7.80
CA ARG A 110 -9.74 4.64 -8.08
C ARG A 110 -11.08 3.89 -8.07
N LEU A 111 -11.93 4.21 -7.11
CA LEU A 111 -13.28 3.64 -7.08
C LEU A 111 -14.11 4.17 -8.27
N ASP A 112 -14.70 3.24 -9.03
CA ASP A 112 -15.60 3.61 -10.14
C ASP A 112 -16.82 4.39 -9.61
N ALA A 113 -17.21 5.43 -10.30
CA ALA A 113 -18.35 6.26 -9.93
C ALA A 113 -19.69 5.47 -9.91
N GLY A 114 -19.77 4.37 -10.64
CA GLY A 114 -20.90 3.42 -10.60
C GLY A 114 -20.85 2.42 -9.45
N GLY A 115 -19.77 2.43 -8.63
CA GLY A 115 -19.63 1.53 -7.48
C GLY A 115 -19.36 0.07 -7.85
N ARG A 116 -18.87 -0.20 -9.07
CA ARG A 116 -18.61 -1.57 -9.56
C ARG A 116 -17.35 -2.19 -8.95
N GLY A 117 -16.43 -1.39 -8.45
CA GLY A 117 -15.15 -1.81 -7.90
C GLY A 117 -14.08 -0.75 -8.10
N PHE A 118 -12.85 -1.12 -7.82
CA PHE A 118 -11.69 -0.28 -8.06
C PHE A 118 -11.05 -0.57 -9.42
N ASP A 119 -10.52 0.48 -10.04
CA ASP A 119 -9.59 0.40 -11.17
C ASP A 119 -8.20 0.87 -10.68
N GLU A 120 -7.13 0.26 -11.16
CA GLU A 120 -5.77 0.75 -10.91
C GLU A 120 -5.41 1.86 -11.91
N TRP A 121 -5.07 3.02 -11.40
CA TRP A 121 -4.68 4.19 -12.18
C TRP A 121 -3.22 4.54 -11.96
N VAL A 122 -2.60 5.19 -12.93
CA VAL A 122 -1.23 5.70 -12.82
C VAL A 122 -1.18 7.20 -13.04
N LEU A 123 -0.48 7.90 -12.14
CA LEU A 123 -0.21 9.33 -12.19
C LEU A 123 1.28 9.58 -12.41
N PRO A 124 1.67 10.20 -13.55
CA PRO A 124 3.02 10.71 -13.75
C PRO A 124 3.36 11.80 -12.73
N MET A 125 4.48 11.66 -12.00
CA MET A 125 4.89 12.59 -10.95
C MET A 125 5.60 13.84 -11.48
N ALA A 126 5.94 13.87 -12.78
CA ALA A 126 6.59 14.99 -13.46
C ALA A 126 5.80 15.38 -14.72
N GLY A 127 5.99 16.62 -15.18
CA GLY A 127 5.29 17.15 -16.37
C GLY A 127 3.82 17.45 -16.10
N GLU A 128 2.97 17.19 -17.08
CA GLU A 128 1.51 17.25 -16.90
C GLU A 128 1.06 16.07 -16.07
N ARG A 129 0.66 16.35 -14.84
CA ARG A 129 0.17 15.34 -13.88
C ARG A 129 -1.26 14.97 -14.17
N GLN A 130 -1.45 14.17 -15.23
CA GLN A 130 -2.74 13.61 -15.60
C GLN A 130 -2.75 12.12 -15.31
N ALA A 131 -3.57 11.67 -14.37
CA ALA A 131 -3.75 10.26 -14.13
C ALA A 131 -4.55 9.62 -15.26
N HIS A 132 -4.20 8.39 -15.59
CA HIS A 132 -4.90 7.57 -16.58
C HIS A 132 -5.02 6.12 -16.11
N PRO A 133 -6.00 5.36 -16.63
CA PRO A 133 -6.14 3.96 -16.26
C PRO A 133 -4.89 3.16 -16.62
N LEU A 134 -4.45 2.31 -15.70
CA LEU A 134 -3.44 1.28 -15.90
C LEU A 134 -4.11 -0.08 -16.08
N LEU A 135 -4.97 -0.48 -15.13
CA LEU A 135 -5.84 -1.64 -15.20
C LEU A 135 -7.28 -1.14 -15.06
N GLN A 136 -8.09 -1.46 -16.05
CA GLN A 136 -9.51 -1.11 -16.06
C GLN A 136 -10.27 -2.17 -16.84
N SER A 137 -11.02 -3.00 -16.15
CA SER A 137 -11.83 -4.04 -16.74
C SER A 137 -13.27 -4.01 -16.18
N GLU A 138 -14.02 -5.08 -16.35
CA GLU A 138 -15.31 -5.27 -15.68
C GLU A 138 -15.19 -5.75 -14.23
N PHE A 139 -13.96 -6.10 -13.80
CA PHE A 139 -13.63 -6.60 -12.49
C PHE A 139 -13.03 -5.48 -11.62
N SER A 140 -12.84 -5.76 -10.34
CA SER A 140 -12.16 -4.85 -9.43
C SER A 140 -10.66 -5.14 -9.42
N GLU A 141 -9.83 -4.18 -9.83
CA GLU A 141 -8.39 -4.22 -9.74
C GLU A 141 -7.92 -3.21 -8.68
N GLN A 142 -7.16 -3.68 -7.68
CA GLN A 142 -6.75 -2.85 -6.54
C GLN A 142 -5.47 -3.35 -5.87
N TRP A 143 -4.95 -2.53 -4.93
CA TRP A 143 -3.73 -2.80 -4.17
C TRP A 143 -2.51 -3.01 -5.05
N GLY A 144 -2.38 -2.22 -6.11
CA GLY A 144 -1.24 -2.27 -7.00
C GLY A 144 0.05 -1.86 -6.31
N VAL A 145 1.09 -2.73 -6.32
CA VAL A 145 2.41 -2.44 -5.78
C VAL A 145 3.50 -2.75 -6.78
N VAL A 146 4.37 -1.77 -7.03
CA VAL A 146 5.50 -1.91 -7.96
C VAL A 146 6.65 -2.61 -7.26
N SER A 147 7.25 -3.58 -7.96
CA SER A 147 8.44 -4.28 -7.44
C SER A 147 9.64 -3.34 -7.24
N PRO A 148 10.59 -3.67 -6.33
CA PRO A 148 11.75 -2.81 -6.06
C PRO A 148 12.65 -2.56 -7.27
N ASN A 149 12.67 -3.44 -8.27
CA ASN A 149 13.40 -3.23 -9.52
C ASN A 149 12.60 -2.43 -10.58
N GLY A 150 11.31 -2.12 -10.32
CA GLY A 150 10.46 -1.31 -11.18
C GLY A 150 9.89 -2.01 -12.41
N PHE A 151 10.03 -3.33 -12.55
CA PHE A 151 9.63 -4.07 -13.75
C PHE A 151 8.36 -4.90 -13.59
N TRP A 152 7.84 -5.05 -12.36
CA TRP A 152 6.69 -5.89 -12.07
C TRP A 152 5.66 -5.15 -11.23
N LEU A 153 4.40 -5.43 -11.50
CA LEU A 153 3.25 -4.97 -10.75
C LEU A 153 2.58 -6.17 -10.10
N ALA A 154 2.50 -6.20 -8.78
CA ALA A 154 1.59 -7.10 -8.08
C ALA A 154 0.30 -6.34 -7.76
N TYR A 155 -0.86 -6.98 -7.90
CA TYR A 155 -2.17 -6.38 -7.66
C TYR A 155 -3.19 -7.47 -7.35
N VAL A 156 -4.38 -7.07 -6.94
CA VAL A 156 -5.51 -7.97 -6.69
C VAL A 156 -6.58 -7.76 -7.75
N SER A 157 -7.15 -8.86 -8.25
CA SER A 157 -8.35 -8.84 -9.10
C SER A 157 -9.34 -9.90 -8.66
N ASP A 158 -10.63 -9.63 -8.82
CA ASP A 158 -11.73 -10.55 -8.52
C ASP A 158 -12.28 -11.27 -9.77
N GLU A 159 -11.54 -11.28 -10.86
CA GLU A 159 -11.94 -11.85 -12.16
C GLU A 159 -12.28 -13.36 -12.10
N THR A 160 -11.73 -14.10 -11.14
CA THR A 160 -12.03 -15.53 -10.92
C THR A 160 -13.24 -15.76 -10.03
N GLY A 161 -13.93 -14.67 -9.60
CA GLY A 161 -15.06 -14.72 -8.67
C GLY A 161 -14.65 -14.62 -7.20
N SER A 162 -13.37 -14.56 -6.92
CA SER A 162 -12.76 -14.25 -5.62
C SER A 162 -11.55 -13.35 -5.83
N SER A 163 -11.21 -12.53 -4.80
CA SER A 163 -10.01 -11.71 -4.86
C SER A 163 -8.77 -12.59 -4.86
N GLU A 164 -7.93 -12.47 -5.89
CA GLU A 164 -6.69 -13.20 -6.05
C GLU A 164 -5.55 -12.24 -6.39
N VAL A 165 -4.33 -12.60 -5.97
CA VAL A 165 -3.11 -11.84 -6.27
C VAL A 165 -2.57 -12.26 -7.62
N TYR A 166 -2.25 -11.27 -8.43
CA TYR A 166 -1.61 -11.41 -9.74
C TYR A 166 -0.32 -10.62 -9.81
N VAL A 167 0.60 -11.05 -10.65
CA VAL A 167 1.80 -10.29 -11.03
C VAL A 167 1.87 -10.19 -12.55
N GLN A 168 2.22 -9.01 -13.05
CA GLN A 168 2.49 -8.81 -14.47
C GLN A 168 3.60 -7.77 -14.69
N SER A 169 4.13 -7.67 -15.93
CA SER A 169 5.14 -6.68 -16.25
C SER A 169 4.62 -5.25 -16.10
N PHE A 170 5.53 -4.30 -15.80
CA PHE A 170 5.27 -2.89 -15.55
C PHE A 170 6.42 -2.03 -16.10
N PRO A 171 6.19 -0.81 -16.61
CA PRO A 171 4.88 -0.15 -16.79
C PRO A 171 4.09 -0.68 -17.98
N GLU A 172 4.74 -1.37 -18.89
CA GLU A 172 4.09 -2.01 -20.05
C GLU A 172 3.53 -3.35 -19.61
N LEU A 173 2.19 -3.43 -19.57
CA LEU A 173 1.49 -4.59 -19.03
C LEU A 173 1.62 -5.81 -19.95
N GLY A 174 1.81 -6.98 -19.35
CA GLY A 174 1.89 -8.25 -20.05
C GLY A 174 2.42 -9.37 -19.14
N ASN A 175 2.53 -10.61 -19.66
CA ASN A 175 3.08 -11.75 -18.94
C ASN A 175 2.48 -11.93 -17.53
N ARG A 176 1.16 -11.94 -17.46
CA ARG A 176 0.42 -12.05 -16.19
C ARG A 176 0.50 -13.45 -15.61
N VAL A 177 0.75 -13.54 -14.30
CA VAL A 177 0.83 -14.78 -13.52
C VAL A 177 -0.06 -14.65 -12.30
N GLN A 178 -0.95 -15.61 -12.06
CA GLN A 178 -1.71 -15.71 -10.82
C GLN A 178 -0.82 -16.29 -9.72
N ILE A 179 -0.86 -15.70 -8.53
CA ILE A 179 -0.03 -16.04 -7.38
C ILE A 179 -0.80 -16.82 -6.32
N SER A 180 -2.03 -16.39 -6.04
CA SER A 180 -2.91 -17.04 -5.05
C SER A 180 -4.03 -17.81 -5.74
N GLU A 181 -4.58 -18.85 -5.08
CA GLU A 181 -5.66 -19.71 -5.61
C GLU A 181 -6.83 -19.87 -4.62
N LEU A 182 -6.65 -19.48 -3.37
CA LEU A 182 -7.63 -19.64 -2.30
C LEU A 182 -7.96 -18.32 -1.61
N GLY A 183 -8.00 -17.26 -2.40
CA GLY A 183 -8.10 -15.89 -1.95
C GLY A 183 -6.73 -15.28 -1.67
N GLY A 184 -6.59 -13.99 -2.01
CA GLY A 184 -5.36 -13.25 -1.77
C GLY A 184 -5.62 -11.75 -1.85
N PHE A 185 -5.02 -10.99 -0.94
CA PHE A 185 -5.16 -9.52 -0.88
C PHE A 185 -3.92 -8.90 -0.24
N GLU A 186 -3.76 -7.59 -0.43
CA GLU A 186 -2.66 -6.79 0.12
C GLU A 186 -1.27 -7.34 -0.25
N PRO A 187 -0.92 -7.46 -1.54
CA PRO A 187 0.40 -7.89 -1.94
C PRO A 187 1.46 -6.88 -1.48
N ALA A 188 2.62 -7.38 -1.04
CA ALA A 188 3.77 -6.56 -0.68
C ALA A 188 5.08 -7.25 -1.10
N TRP A 189 5.97 -6.49 -1.75
CA TRP A 189 7.28 -7.01 -2.14
C TRP A 189 8.28 -6.93 -0.99
N SER A 190 9.10 -7.97 -0.82
CA SER A 190 10.30 -7.78 -0.01
C SER A 190 11.20 -6.70 -0.63
N ARG A 191 11.96 -6.00 0.18
CA ARG A 191 12.88 -4.94 -0.32
C ARG A 191 13.96 -5.49 -1.27
N SER A 192 14.29 -6.77 -1.15
CA SER A 192 15.20 -7.46 -2.07
C SER A 192 14.56 -7.79 -3.42
N GLY A 193 13.23 -7.78 -3.52
CA GLY A 193 12.48 -8.22 -4.70
C GLY A 193 12.49 -9.74 -4.94
N HIS A 194 12.96 -10.54 -3.97
CA HIS A 194 13.02 -12.00 -4.09
C HIS A 194 11.85 -12.72 -3.41
N GLU A 195 10.98 -11.99 -2.74
CA GLU A 195 9.79 -12.51 -2.08
C GLU A 195 8.61 -11.58 -2.32
N LEU A 196 7.45 -12.19 -2.51
CA LEU A 196 6.15 -11.51 -2.53
C LEU A 196 5.32 -12.03 -1.36
N PHE A 197 4.82 -11.12 -0.56
CA PHE A 197 3.92 -11.42 0.55
C PHE A 197 2.50 -11.11 0.13
N TYR A 198 1.53 -11.80 0.72
CA TYR A 198 0.11 -11.47 0.61
C TYR A 198 -0.66 -12.07 1.78
N ARG A 199 -1.87 -11.62 1.99
CA ARG A 199 -2.76 -12.17 3.01
C ARG A 199 -3.82 -13.07 2.39
N THR A 200 -4.21 -14.11 3.13
CA THR A 200 -5.38 -14.95 2.84
C THR A 200 -6.02 -15.37 4.15
N GLY A 201 -7.24 -14.86 4.43
CA GLY A 201 -7.84 -14.98 5.76
C GLY A 201 -6.92 -14.38 6.84
N ASP A 202 -6.65 -15.14 7.89
CA ASP A 202 -5.79 -14.74 9.01
C ASP A 202 -4.30 -15.07 8.78
N LYS A 203 -3.93 -15.50 7.56
CA LYS A 203 -2.56 -15.91 7.23
C LYS A 203 -1.84 -14.85 6.44
N VAL A 204 -0.58 -14.63 6.77
CA VAL A 204 0.39 -13.98 5.90
C VAL A 204 1.14 -15.07 5.14
N MET A 205 1.11 -14.98 3.81
CA MET A 205 1.77 -15.89 2.90
C MET A 205 3.05 -15.26 2.36
N VAL A 206 4.05 -16.08 2.08
CA VAL A 206 5.27 -15.68 1.39
C VAL A 206 5.50 -16.56 0.18
N VAL A 207 5.88 -15.95 -0.93
CA VAL A 207 6.18 -16.62 -2.21
C VAL A 207 7.59 -16.22 -2.63
N PRO A 208 8.53 -17.17 -2.76
CA PRO A 208 9.81 -16.89 -3.40
C PRO A 208 9.59 -16.51 -4.86
N VAL A 209 10.24 -15.45 -5.32
CA VAL A 209 10.09 -14.97 -6.71
C VAL A 209 11.43 -14.65 -7.35
N GLU A 210 11.49 -14.81 -8.67
CA GLU A 210 12.57 -14.31 -9.52
C GLU A 210 12.02 -13.16 -10.37
N THR A 211 12.68 -12.00 -10.31
CA THR A 211 12.18 -10.75 -10.92
C THR A 211 13.15 -10.12 -11.94
N GLU A 212 14.34 -10.70 -12.17
CA GLU A 212 15.38 -10.03 -12.97
C GLU A 212 15.11 -10.02 -14.47
N LYS A 213 14.88 -11.19 -15.10
CA LYS A 213 14.70 -11.32 -16.56
C LYS A 213 13.27 -11.69 -16.95
N HIS A 214 12.75 -12.66 -16.23
CA HIS A 214 11.40 -13.18 -16.39
C HIS A 214 10.84 -13.37 -15.00
N PHE A 215 9.56 -13.08 -14.83
CA PHE A 215 8.91 -13.37 -13.57
C PHE A 215 8.69 -14.87 -13.41
N ARG A 216 9.05 -15.39 -12.25
CA ARG A 216 8.71 -16.74 -11.81
C ARG A 216 8.32 -16.69 -10.35
N ALA A 217 7.26 -17.39 -10.03
CA ALA A 217 6.81 -17.58 -8.66
C ALA A 217 7.08 -19.02 -8.22
N GLY A 218 7.57 -19.19 -7.02
CA GLY A 218 7.63 -20.46 -6.32
C GLY A 218 6.29 -20.83 -5.69
N THR A 219 6.28 -21.83 -4.82
CA THR A 219 5.07 -22.25 -4.11
C THR A 219 4.82 -21.34 -2.92
N PRO A 220 3.60 -20.77 -2.77
CA PRO A 220 3.22 -20.02 -1.59
C PRO A 220 3.34 -20.84 -0.30
N GLN A 221 3.85 -20.24 0.76
CA GLN A 221 3.99 -20.85 2.08
C GLN A 221 3.39 -19.92 3.13
N ALA A 222 2.69 -20.47 4.12
CA ALA A 222 2.22 -19.68 5.26
C ALA A 222 3.43 -19.26 6.11
N LEU A 223 3.60 -17.98 6.33
CA LEU A 223 4.64 -17.44 7.19
C LEU A 223 4.21 -17.51 8.65
N PHE A 224 3.02 -17.02 8.94
CA PHE A 224 2.36 -17.14 10.23
C PHE A 224 0.84 -16.96 10.07
N GLU A 225 0.11 -17.28 11.13
CA GLU A 225 -1.33 -17.12 11.26
C GLU A 225 -1.62 -16.39 12.56
N ASP A 226 -2.30 -15.25 12.49
CA ASP A 226 -2.79 -14.52 13.66
C ASP A 226 -3.99 -13.67 13.24
N HIS A 227 -4.87 -13.41 14.19
CA HIS A 227 -6.06 -12.60 13.94
C HIS A 227 -5.70 -11.11 14.05
N TYR A 228 -5.77 -10.42 12.93
CA TYR A 228 -5.59 -8.97 12.84
C TYR A 228 -6.91 -8.35 12.39
N ASP A 229 -7.45 -7.44 13.20
CA ASP A 229 -8.74 -6.80 12.94
C ASP A 229 -8.69 -5.79 11.80
N TYR A 230 -7.47 -5.36 11.43
CA TYR A 230 -7.20 -4.42 10.34
C TYR A 230 -6.11 -4.95 9.42
N SER A 231 -6.29 -4.66 8.16
CA SER A 231 -5.65 -5.31 7.04
C SER A 231 -4.39 -4.61 6.54
N ASP A 232 -3.72 -3.80 7.33
CA ASP A 232 -2.52 -3.13 6.85
C ASP A 232 -1.25 -3.70 7.46
N TYR A 233 -0.31 -4.03 6.60
CA TYR A 233 1.05 -4.35 6.99
C TYR A 233 2.04 -3.76 6.00
N ASP A 234 3.25 -3.48 6.48
CA ASP A 234 4.37 -3.07 5.65
C ASP A 234 5.63 -3.85 6.00
N ILE A 235 6.55 -3.90 5.06
CA ILE A 235 7.83 -4.60 5.22
C ILE A 235 8.90 -3.55 5.48
N ALA A 236 9.50 -3.59 6.67
CA ALA A 236 10.55 -2.69 7.07
C ALA A 236 11.75 -2.74 6.09
N LEU A 237 12.49 -1.64 6.00
CA LEU A 237 13.63 -1.49 5.08
C LEU A 237 14.72 -2.56 5.25
N ASP A 238 14.87 -3.10 6.44
CA ASP A 238 15.85 -4.17 6.72
C ASP A 238 15.42 -5.54 6.16
N GLY A 239 14.18 -5.65 5.67
CA GLY A 239 13.61 -6.90 5.16
C GLY A 239 13.46 -8.00 6.22
N ALA A 240 13.65 -7.65 7.51
CA ALA A 240 13.62 -8.58 8.63
C ALA A 240 12.44 -8.35 9.57
N HIS A 241 11.69 -7.27 9.35
CA HIS A 241 10.59 -6.88 10.20
C HIS A 241 9.33 -6.64 9.38
N LEU A 242 8.20 -7.06 9.90
CA LEU A 242 6.86 -6.70 9.42
C LEU A 242 6.24 -5.72 10.41
N LEU A 243 5.70 -4.64 9.91
CA LEU A 243 4.87 -3.72 10.65
C LEU A 243 3.43 -4.14 10.46
N MET A 244 2.71 -4.41 11.54
CA MET A 244 1.30 -4.83 11.46
C MET A 244 0.46 -4.07 12.47
N ILE A 245 -0.77 -3.74 12.09
CA ILE A 245 -1.74 -3.11 12.97
C ILE A 245 -2.61 -4.20 13.60
N LYS A 246 -2.53 -4.35 14.92
CA LYS A 246 -3.35 -5.30 15.67
C LYS A 246 -4.38 -4.54 16.52
N GLY A 247 -5.66 -4.75 16.24
CA GLY A 247 -6.74 -4.24 17.06
C GLY A 247 -6.79 -4.92 18.43
N GLN A 248 -7.10 -4.19 19.46
CA GLN A 248 -7.41 -4.74 20.77
C GLN A 248 -8.91 -4.60 21.02
N ASN A 249 -9.64 -5.73 20.98
CA ASN A 249 -11.05 -5.88 21.41
C ASN A 249 -11.91 -4.59 21.34
N GLU A 250 -12.76 -4.48 20.34
CA GLU A 250 -13.94 -3.58 20.20
C GLU A 250 -13.73 -2.06 20.42
N SER A 251 -12.54 -1.58 20.73
CA SER A 251 -12.20 -0.16 20.78
C SER A 251 -11.12 0.15 19.75
N SER A 252 -11.18 1.32 19.14
CA SER A 252 -10.19 1.80 18.18
C SER A 252 -8.77 1.37 18.53
N PRO A 253 -7.94 0.92 17.58
CA PRO A 253 -6.59 0.46 17.85
C PRO A 253 -5.80 1.56 18.56
N THR A 254 -5.27 1.23 19.75
CA THR A 254 -4.50 2.18 20.57
C THR A 254 -3.00 1.90 20.53
N HIS A 255 -2.60 0.83 19.84
CA HIS A 255 -1.21 0.37 19.83
C HIS A 255 -0.78 0.02 18.40
N LEU A 256 0.43 0.41 18.06
CA LEU A 256 1.15 -0.04 16.88
C LEU A 256 2.02 -1.24 17.28
N ASN A 257 1.81 -2.41 16.67
CA ASN A 257 2.62 -3.59 16.93
C ASN A 257 3.70 -3.73 15.83
N VAL A 258 4.94 -3.83 16.26
CA VAL A 258 6.08 -4.10 15.38
C VAL A 258 6.55 -5.52 15.65
N VAL A 259 6.43 -6.40 14.66
CA VAL A 259 6.96 -7.77 14.75
C VAL A 259 8.44 -7.76 14.39
N LEU A 260 9.28 -8.12 15.34
CA LEU A 260 10.74 -8.13 15.18
C LEU A 260 11.25 -9.55 14.94
N ASN A 261 12.30 -9.68 14.08
CA ASN A 261 13.07 -10.93 13.87
C ASN A 261 12.27 -12.09 13.24
N TRP A 262 11.27 -11.84 12.41
CA TRP A 262 10.53 -12.89 11.71
C TRP A 262 11.41 -13.89 10.92
N PRO A 263 12.60 -13.54 10.34
CA PRO A 263 13.43 -14.51 9.65
C PRO A 263 14.01 -15.59 10.59
N GLU A 264 14.17 -15.29 11.86
CA GLU A 264 14.61 -16.25 12.87
C GLU A 264 13.49 -17.22 13.28
N GLU A 265 12.26 -16.74 13.37
CA GLU A 265 11.07 -17.57 13.64
C GLU A 265 10.78 -18.47 12.42
N TRP A 266 10.90 -17.95 11.21
CA TRP A 266 10.72 -18.73 9.98
C TRP A 266 11.79 -19.83 9.81
N LYS A 267 13.05 -19.55 10.16
CA LYS A 267 14.12 -20.56 10.17
C LYS A 267 13.86 -21.67 11.20
N ARG A 268 13.19 -21.36 12.32
CA ARG A 268 12.80 -22.33 13.35
C ARG A 268 11.56 -23.14 12.96
N ALA A 269 10.68 -22.61 12.13
CA ALA A 269 9.47 -23.27 11.65
C ALA A 269 9.71 -24.20 10.45
N ARG A 270 10.92 -24.26 9.88
CA ARG A 270 11.29 -25.25 8.88
C ARG A 270 11.51 -26.61 9.56
N PRO A 271 10.79 -27.68 9.14
CA PRO A 271 11.04 -29.04 9.62
C PRO A 271 12.44 -29.53 9.20
#